data_004a3476afcaa11455be9c8692f4bb30
#
_entry.id   004a3476afcaa11455be9c8692f4bb30
#
_cell.length_a   1.000
_cell.length_b   1.000
_cell.length_c   1.000
_cell.angle_alpha   90.00
_cell.angle_beta   90.00
_cell.angle_gamma   90.00
#
_symmetry.space_group_name_H-M   'P 1'
#
loop_
_entity.id
_entity.type
_entity.pdbx_description
1 polymer ?
#
loop_
_entity_poly.entity_id
_entity_poly.type
_entity_poly.pdbx_seq_one_letter_code
_entity_poly.pdbx_strand_id
1 'polypeptide(L)'
;MMEAKKFKENDVKIFAGSSAKKLAQKIADYVGLPLSKNKIQKFSDGEIFTKSLESVRGSKVFVVQSTAGKVNENLMELLIFIDVLKRASAKEIIAIIPYFGYARQDRTINPHDPITAKLISNLLVAAGATRIVTMELHTRQVQGFFDIPVDHMEPLPILAKYFEKKGFSQSEDVVVVAPDIGSLKRARGFAKWLEVPLAIVEKRKNGDGEFEVENLIGDVCGKKVILIDDMINTGKTVCNAADALIKNGATEVYCCVTHAVFSDYAVKRLKESVIKEVVVTDTIELREDEYFEKLTVLSTAKIFGEAVKRIVIYKEMSNLFVK
;
A
#
# COMPACT_ATOMS: atom_id res chain seq x y z
N MET A 1 -24.85 18.44 -13.36
CA MET A 1 -24.28 18.90 -12.10
C MET A 1 -25.05 18.22 -10.98
N MET A 2 -24.52 17.12 -10.41
CA MET A 2 -25.12 16.48 -9.23
C MET A 2 -24.64 17.27 -8.02
N GLU A 3 -25.59 17.90 -7.32
CA GLU A 3 -25.34 18.53 -6.04
C GLU A 3 -24.63 17.54 -5.10
N ALA A 4 -23.46 17.94 -4.59
CA ALA A 4 -22.76 17.21 -3.55
C ALA A 4 -23.71 17.19 -2.33
N LYS A 5 -24.35 16.03 -2.07
CA LYS A 5 -25.04 15.80 -0.82
C LYS A 5 -24.03 16.07 0.29
N LYS A 6 -24.18 17.19 1.01
CA LYS A 6 -23.37 17.46 2.21
C LYS A 6 -23.65 16.32 3.18
N PHE A 7 -22.62 15.50 3.43
CA PHE A 7 -22.71 14.50 4.48
C PHE A 7 -23.02 15.20 5.80
N LYS A 8 -24.01 14.73 6.51
CA LYS A 8 -24.23 15.23 7.88
C LYS A 8 -23.07 14.72 8.73
N GLU A 9 -22.34 15.61 9.35
CA GLU A 9 -21.16 15.33 10.19
C GLU A 9 -21.40 14.25 11.25
N ASN A 10 -22.65 14.07 11.67
CA ASN A 10 -23.06 13.07 12.64
C ASN A 10 -23.27 11.67 12.04
N ASP A 11 -23.39 11.54 10.72
CA ASP A 11 -23.65 10.25 10.06
C ASP A 11 -22.37 9.53 9.64
N VAL A 12 -21.26 10.27 9.47
CA VAL A 12 -19.96 9.75 9.00
C VAL A 12 -18.85 10.28 9.88
N LYS A 13 -18.00 9.39 10.36
CA LYS A 13 -16.84 9.70 11.19
C LYS A 13 -15.57 9.11 10.59
N ILE A 14 -14.48 9.86 10.60
CA ILE A 14 -13.16 9.39 10.15
C ILE A 14 -12.18 9.53 11.29
N PHE A 15 -11.58 8.43 11.71
CA PHE A 15 -10.59 8.38 12.78
C PHE A 15 -9.22 8.00 12.23
N ALA A 16 -8.18 8.55 12.84
CA ALA A 16 -6.80 8.16 12.58
C ALA A 16 -6.29 7.25 13.68
N GLY A 17 -5.73 6.12 13.31
CA GLY A 17 -4.83 5.39 14.17
C GLY A 17 -3.43 6.04 14.22
N SER A 18 -2.55 5.51 15.06
CA SER A 18 -1.24 6.11 15.34
C SER A 18 -0.29 6.09 14.13
N SER A 19 -0.41 5.09 13.24
CA SER A 19 0.50 4.85 12.12
C SER A 19 0.07 5.48 10.79
N ALA A 20 -1.04 6.25 10.74
CA ALA A 20 -1.56 6.80 9.49
C ALA A 20 -2.20 8.19 9.68
N LYS A 21 -1.69 9.00 10.61
CA LYS A 21 -2.29 10.30 10.97
C LYS A 21 -2.30 11.29 9.81
N LYS A 22 -1.17 11.42 9.10
CA LYS A 22 -1.07 12.36 7.98
C LYS A 22 -1.96 11.95 6.82
N LEU A 23 -2.02 10.65 6.50
CA LEU A 23 -2.90 10.15 5.44
C LEU A 23 -4.38 10.29 5.82
N ALA A 24 -4.75 9.95 7.06
CA ALA A 24 -6.11 10.11 7.56
C ALA A 24 -6.59 11.56 7.49
N GLN A 25 -5.73 12.53 7.84
CA GLN A 25 -6.05 13.96 7.71
C GLN A 25 -6.31 14.33 6.25
N LYS A 26 -5.40 13.96 5.33
CA LYS A 26 -5.58 14.22 3.89
C LYS A 26 -6.85 13.57 3.33
N ILE A 27 -7.23 12.37 3.81
CA ILE A 27 -8.49 11.71 3.42
C ILE A 27 -9.68 12.53 3.92
N ALA A 28 -9.67 12.94 5.19
CA ALA A 28 -10.73 13.75 5.80
C ALA A 28 -10.90 15.08 5.05
N ASP A 29 -9.80 15.77 4.75
CA ASP A 29 -9.79 17.02 3.97
C ASP A 29 -10.40 16.81 2.57
N TYR A 30 -10.03 15.72 1.87
CA TYR A 30 -10.57 15.37 0.56
C TYR A 30 -12.07 15.07 0.59
N VAL A 31 -12.52 14.40 1.65
CA VAL A 31 -13.95 14.09 1.86
C VAL A 31 -14.72 15.35 2.23
N GLY A 32 -14.09 16.33 2.86
CA GLY A 32 -14.70 17.54 3.37
C GLY A 32 -15.33 17.35 4.74
N LEU A 33 -14.77 16.45 5.55
CA LEU A 33 -15.18 16.19 6.94
C LEU A 33 -13.99 16.46 7.89
N PRO A 34 -14.25 16.88 9.13
CA PRO A 34 -13.20 16.97 10.14
C PRO A 34 -12.71 15.56 10.51
N LEU A 35 -11.44 15.44 10.87
CA LEU A 35 -10.92 14.23 11.49
C LEU A 35 -11.48 14.13 12.90
N SER A 36 -12.13 13.00 13.22
CA SER A 36 -12.76 12.77 14.51
C SER A 36 -11.73 12.56 15.61
N LYS A 37 -12.06 13.04 16.81
CA LYS A 37 -11.14 13.02 17.96
C LYS A 37 -11.14 11.66 18.66
N ASN A 38 -9.95 11.14 18.88
CA ASN A 38 -9.70 9.92 19.65
C ASN A 38 -8.49 10.10 20.59
N LYS A 39 -8.38 9.22 21.57
CA LYS A 39 -7.19 9.08 22.40
C LYS A 39 -6.62 7.69 22.19
N ILE A 40 -5.33 7.60 21.88
CA ILE A 40 -4.56 6.37 21.84
C ILE A 40 -3.43 6.53 22.83
N GLN A 41 -3.24 5.55 23.69
CA GLN A 41 -2.23 5.55 24.74
C GLN A 41 -1.60 4.16 24.83
N LYS A 42 -0.29 4.10 24.98
CA LYS A 42 0.43 2.89 25.34
C LYS A 42 0.85 2.97 26.80
N PHE A 43 0.54 1.96 27.57
CA PHE A 43 0.95 1.85 28.97
C PHE A 43 2.41 1.39 29.07
N SER A 44 2.99 1.51 30.27
CA SER A 44 4.40 1.17 30.52
C SER A 44 4.72 -0.32 30.33
N ASP A 45 3.73 -1.18 30.52
CA ASP A 45 3.81 -2.64 30.29
C ASP A 45 3.64 -3.02 28.80
N GLY A 46 3.30 -2.03 27.95
CA GLY A 46 3.13 -2.23 26.51
C GLY A 46 1.69 -2.39 26.06
N GLU A 47 0.71 -2.49 26.97
CA GLU A 47 -0.70 -2.55 26.59
C GLU A 47 -1.16 -1.27 25.90
N ILE A 48 -2.12 -1.41 24.98
CA ILE A 48 -2.67 -0.29 24.22
C ILE A 48 -4.09 -0.01 24.68
N PHE A 49 -4.36 1.25 24.90
CA PHE A 49 -5.69 1.78 25.20
C PHE A 49 -6.13 2.75 24.11
N THR A 50 -7.35 2.57 23.59
CA THR A 50 -7.96 3.51 22.65
C THR A 50 -9.33 3.98 23.16
N LYS A 51 -9.70 5.21 22.82
CA LYS A 51 -11.00 5.79 23.18
C LYS A 51 -11.45 6.77 22.10
N SER A 52 -12.70 6.66 21.64
CA SER A 52 -13.36 7.74 20.92
C SER A 52 -13.71 8.88 21.88
N LEU A 53 -13.40 10.10 21.51
CA LEU A 53 -13.78 11.31 22.27
C LEU A 53 -15.08 11.94 21.75
N GLU A 54 -15.70 11.32 20.76
CA GLU A 54 -16.95 11.73 20.14
C GLU A 54 -17.95 10.58 20.14
N SER A 55 -19.25 10.90 20.10
CA SER A 55 -20.28 9.89 19.92
C SER A 55 -20.20 9.31 18.51
N VAL A 56 -20.24 7.98 18.42
CA VAL A 56 -20.26 7.24 17.15
C VAL A 56 -21.56 6.43 16.98
N ARG A 57 -22.51 6.58 17.92
CA ARG A 57 -23.77 5.83 17.92
C ARG A 57 -24.53 6.06 16.62
N GLY A 58 -24.79 4.97 15.89
CA GLY A 58 -25.54 4.99 14.63
C GLY A 58 -24.75 5.54 13.45
N SER A 59 -23.50 5.97 13.63
CA SER A 59 -22.67 6.50 12.56
C SER A 59 -21.98 5.39 11.73
N LYS A 60 -21.67 5.70 10.48
CA LYS A 60 -20.74 4.96 9.64
C LYS A 60 -19.32 5.46 9.93
N VAL A 61 -18.46 4.59 10.44
CA VAL A 61 -17.15 4.97 10.97
C VAL A 61 -16.04 4.38 10.11
N PHE A 62 -15.08 5.23 9.73
CA PHE A 62 -13.86 4.85 9.03
C PHE A 62 -12.68 4.99 9.99
N VAL A 63 -11.87 3.94 10.12
CA VAL A 63 -10.62 3.95 10.88
C VAL A 63 -9.47 3.76 9.92
N VAL A 64 -8.57 4.74 9.84
CA VAL A 64 -7.39 4.69 8.95
C VAL A 64 -6.19 4.27 9.78
N GLN A 65 -5.62 3.09 9.49
CA GLN A 65 -4.46 2.55 10.19
C GLN A 65 -3.65 1.61 9.28
N SER A 66 -2.41 1.94 8.99
CA SER A 66 -1.47 1.01 8.35
C SER A 66 -0.88 0.05 9.36
N THR A 67 -0.76 -1.23 8.97
CA THR A 67 -0.15 -2.24 9.84
C THR A 67 1.30 -2.52 9.46
N ALA A 68 2.08 -1.44 9.24
CA ALA A 68 3.51 -1.46 8.91
C ALA A 68 4.39 -1.05 10.11
N GLY A 69 5.69 -1.19 9.99
CA GLY A 69 6.68 -0.80 10.99
C GLY A 69 6.53 -1.63 12.27
N LYS A 70 5.87 -1.10 13.28
CA LYS A 70 5.50 -1.84 14.49
C LYS A 70 4.26 -2.70 14.25
N VAL A 71 4.40 -3.70 13.37
CA VAL A 71 3.28 -4.47 12.80
C VAL A 71 2.31 -4.97 13.87
N ASN A 72 2.83 -5.63 14.92
CA ASN A 72 2.00 -6.22 15.97
C ASN A 72 1.30 -5.16 16.83
N GLU A 73 2.00 -4.05 17.15
CA GLU A 73 1.40 -2.95 17.91
C GLU A 73 0.29 -2.27 17.10
N ASN A 74 0.56 -1.93 15.84
CA ASN A 74 -0.39 -1.27 14.96
C ASN A 74 -1.61 -2.14 14.66
N LEU A 75 -1.42 -3.46 14.55
CA LEU A 75 -2.52 -4.40 14.39
C LEU A 75 -3.36 -4.48 15.66
N MET A 76 -2.74 -4.64 16.83
CA MET A 76 -3.46 -4.72 18.10
C MET A 76 -4.21 -3.41 18.39
N GLU A 77 -3.60 -2.26 18.12
CA GLU A 77 -4.26 -0.95 18.19
C GLU A 77 -5.53 -0.89 17.35
N LEU A 78 -5.43 -1.36 16.09
CA LEU A 78 -6.57 -1.39 15.18
C LEU A 78 -7.69 -2.29 15.71
N LEU A 79 -7.36 -3.50 16.18
CA LEU A 79 -8.35 -4.44 16.75
C LEU A 79 -9.07 -3.85 17.95
N ILE A 80 -8.33 -3.26 18.89
CA ILE A 80 -8.91 -2.61 20.08
C ILE A 80 -9.77 -1.42 19.65
N PHE A 81 -9.32 -0.63 18.67
CA PHE A 81 -10.11 0.52 18.22
C PHE A 81 -11.42 0.09 17.56
N ILE A 82 -11.42 -0.96 16.73
CA ILE A 82 -12.64 -1.53 16.14
C ILE A 82 -13.60 -2.00 17.25
N ASP A 83 -13.11 -2.70 18.29
CA ASP A 83 -13.94 -3.16 19.43
C ASP A 83 -14.55 -1.98 20.19
N VAL A 84 -13.79 -0.91 20.43
CA VAL A 84 -14.31 0.34 21.05
C VAL A 84 -15.49 0.90 20.26
N LEU A 85 -15.35 0.99 18.93
CA LEU A 85 -16.40 1.54 18.07
C LEU A 85 -17.64 0.64 18.02
N LYS A 86 -17.44 -0.68 18.00
CA LYS A 86 -18.52 -1.67 18.10
C LYS A 86 -19.30 -1.53 19.40
N ARG A 87 -18.60 -1.45 20.54
CA ARG A 87 -19.22 -1.25 21.87
C ARG A 87 -19.90 0.11 22.01
N ALA A 88 -19.41 1.13 21.30
CA ALA A 88 -20.03 2.45 21.24
C ALA A 88 -21.22 2.53 20.27
N SER A 89 -21.67 1.39 19.70
CA SER A 89 -22.82 1.25 18.80
C SER A 89 -22.65 2.00 17.47
N ALA A 90 -21.46 2.02 16.89
CA ALA A 90 -21.28 2.40 15.49
C ALA A 90 -22.14 1.48 14.60
N LYS A 91 -22.76 2.05 13.56
CA LYS A 91 -23.62 1.30 12.63
C LYS A 91 -22.82 0.42 11.67
N GLU A 92 -21.75 0.96 11.14
CA GLU A 92 -20.80 0.29 10.26
C GLU A 92 -19.39 0.71 10.68
N ILE A 93 -18.45 -0.23 10.67
CA ILE A 93 -17.05 0.02 11.00
C ILE A 93 -16.19 -0.42 9.80
N ILE A 94 -15.69 0.56 9.08
CA ILE A 94 -14.87 0.36 7.88
C ILE A 94 -13.40 0.58 8.27
N ALA A 95 -12.58 -0.47 8.19
CA ALA A 95 -11.14 -0.36 8.40
C ALA A 95 -10.46 -0.02 7.08
N ILE A 96 -9.89 1.18 6.97
CA ILE A 96 -8.99 1.57 5.89
C ILE A 96 -7.58 1.19 6.31
N ILE A 97 -7.04 0.16 5.69
CA ILE A 97 -5.71 -0.39 5.98
C ILE A 97 -4.83 -0.19 4.74
N PRO A 98 -4.19 0.99 4.58
CA PRO A 98 -3.42 1.31 3.39
C PRO A 98 -2.32 0.28 3.09
N TYR A 99 -1.60 -0.19 4.11
CA TYR A 99 -0.71 -1.34 4.05
C TYR A 99 -1.21 -2.44 4.99
N PHE A 100 -1.50 -3.61 4.43
CA PHE A 100 -1.96 -4.78 5.18
C PHE A 100 -0.77 -5.67 5.55
N GLY A 101 -0.32 -5.59 6.79
CA GLY A 101 0.72 -6.44 7.34
C GLY A 101 0.34 -7.92 7.30
N TYR A 102 1.34 -8.80 7.25
CA TYR A 102 1.18 -10.25 7.10
C TYR A 102 0.59 -10.73 5.76
N ALA A 103 0.26 -9.83 4.80
CA ALA A 103 -0.24 -10.22 3.48
C ALA A 103 0.69 -11.16 2.71
N ARG A 104 1.99 -11.18 3.03
CA ARG A 104 2.99 -12.09 2.44
C ARG A 104 2.90 -13.53 2.94
N GLN A 105 2.17 -13.77 4.05
CA GLN A 105 1.95 -15.10 4.62
C GLN A 105 0.55 -15.59 4.25
N ASP A 106 0.29 -15.66 2.94
CA ASP A 106 -1.01 -15.97 2.34
C ASP A 106 -1.18 -17.45 1.97
N ARG A 107 -0.11 -18.23 2.11
CA ARG A 107 -0.07 -19.67 1.81
C ARG A 107 1.02 -20.36 2.61
N THR A 108 0.88 -21.67 2.78
CA THR A 108 1.96 -22.53 3.29
C THR A 108 2.99 -22.73 2.18
N ILE A 109 4.26 -22.55 2.49
CA ILE A 109 5.39 -22.84 1.60
C ILE A 109 6.01 -24.17 2.00
N ASN A 110 6.16 -24.39 3.31
CA ASN A 110 6.67 -25.64 3.87
C ASN A 110 5.57 -26.30 4.73
N PRO A 111 5.67 -27.60 5.00
CA PRO A 111 4.80 -28.28 5.96
C PRO A 111 4.77 -27.53 7.30
N HIS A 112 3.57 -27.35 7.86
CA HIS A 112 3.31 -26.66 9.14
C HIS A 112 3.48 -25.14 9.15
N ASP A 113 3.76 -24.49 8.01
CA ASP A 113 3.74 -23.03 7.93
C ASP A 113 2.32 -22.48 8.20
N PRO A 114 2.19 -21.35 8.91
CA PRO A 114 0.91 -20.70 9.11
C PRO A 114 0.43 -19.96 7.87
N ILE A 115 -0.88 -19.74 7.75
CA ILE A 115 -1.50 -18.77 6.84
C ILE A 115 -1.92 -17.55 7.67
N THR A 116 -0.95 -16.73 8.06
CA THR A 116 -1.17 -15.63 8.99
C THR A 116 -2.11 -14.56 8.42
N ALA A 117 -2.10 -14.34 7.10
CA ALA A 117 -3.05 -13.42 6.46
C ALA A 117 -4.51 -13.80 6.75
N LYS A 118 -4.86 -15.11 6.76
CA LYS A 118 -6.21 -15.58 7.13
C LYS A 118 -6.51 -15.35 8.61
N LEU A 119 -5.54 -15.60 9.50
CA LEU A 119 -5.69 -15.33 10.93
C LEU A 119 -6.02 -13.85 11.17
N ILE A 120 -5.27 -12.93 10.57
CA ILE A 120 -5.48 -11.49 10.73
C ILE A 120 -6.85 -11.08 10.18
N SER A 121 -7.25 -11.64 9.02
CA SER A 121 -8.58 -11.38 8.44
C SER A 121 -9.69 -11.78 9.43
N ASN A 122 -9.58 -12.95 10.05
CA ASN A 122 -10.55 -13.43 11.02
C ASN A 122 -10.60 -12.54 12.29
N LEU A 123 -9.44 -12.09 12.78
CA LEU A 123 -9.35 -11.21 13.96
C LEU A 123 -10.04 -9.86 13.70
N LEU A 124 -9.85 -9.26 12.52
CA LEU A 124 -10.51 -8.00 12.15
C LEU A 124 -12.03 -8.14 12.11
N VAL A 125 -12.53 -9.24 11.53
CA VAL A 125 -13.97 -9.55 11.49
C VAL A 125 -14.51 -9.77 12.91
N ALA A 126 -13.83 -10.57 13.73
CA ALA A 126 -14.22 -10.85 15.11
C ALA A 126 -14.25 -9.58 15.98
N ALA A 127 -13.28 -8.67 15.80
CA ALA A 127 -13.26 -7.37 16.48
C ALA A 127 -14.48 -6.52 16.12
N GLY A 128 -15.05 -6.67 14.92
CA GLY A 128 -16.27 -5.99 14.49
C GLY A 128 -16.15 -5.14 13.24
N ALA A 129 -15.10 -5.28 12.46
CA ALA A 129 -15.03 -4.67 11.14
C ALA A 129 -16.16 -5.18 10.24
N THR A 130 -16.85 -4.27 9.56
CA THR A 130 -17.95 -4.59 8.63
C THR A 130 -17.54 -4.50 7.16
N ARG A 131 -16.39 -3.87 6.88
CA ARG A 131 -15.77 -3.71 5.56
C ARG A 131 -14.29 -3.39 5.72
N ILE A 132 -13.49 -3.87 4.79
CA ILE A 132 -12.06 -3.51 4.68
C ILE A 132 -11.87 -2.70 3.40
N VAL A 133 -11.05 -1.65 3.48
CA VAL A 133 -10.51 -0.93 2.32
C VAL A 133 -9.00 -1.00 2.43
N THR A 134 -8.33 -1.53 1.43
CA THR A 134 -6.87 -1.69 1.44
C THR A 134 -6.29 -1.40 0.05
N MET A 135 -4.98 -1.20 -0.04
CA MET A 135 -4.31 -0.96 -1.31
C MET A 135 -3.23 -2.02 -1.55
N GLU A 136 -3.14 -2.51 -2.80
CA GLU A 136 -2.05 -3.38 -3.27
C GLU A 136 -1.70 -4.52 -2.31
N LEU A 137 -2.63 -5.44 -2.09
CA LEU A 137 -2.31 -6.68 -1.38
C LEU A 137 -1.22 -7.45 -2.12
N HIS A 138 -0.30 -8.07 -1.40
CA HIS A 138 0.79 -8.87 -1.97
C HIS A 138 0.28 -9.87 -3.02
N THR A 139 -0.83 -10.52 -2.71
CA THR A 139 -1.62 -11.31 -3.67
C THR A 139 -3.09 -10.94 -3.56
N ARG A 140 -3.80 -10.89 -4.71
CA ARG A 140 -5.23 -10.54 -4.73
C ARG A 140 -6.12 -11.58 -4.03
N GLN A 141 -5.64 -12.81 -3.89
CA GLN A 141 -6.37 -13.91 -3.25
C GLN A 141 -6.65 -13.64 -1.77
N VAL A 142 -5.84 -12.81 -1.10
CA VAL A 142 -6.06 -12.42 0.31
C VAL A 142 -7.44 -11.78 0.53
N GLN A 143 -8.03 -11.14 -0.50
CA GLN A 143 -9.41 -10.64 -0.41
C GLN A 143 -10.42 -11.76 -0.07
N GLY A 144 -10.20 -12.96 -0.57
CA GLY A 144 -11.05 -14.13 -0.30
C GLY A 144 -10.91 -14.70 1.12
N PHE A 145 -9.99 -14.17 1.94
CA PHE A 145 -9.84 -14.58 3.34
C PHE A 145 -10.83 -13.89 4.27
N PHE A 146 -11.50 -12.84 3.80
CA PHE A 146 -12.47 -12.09 4.58
C PHE A 146 -13.89 -12.59 4.28
N ASP A 147 -14.69 -12.74 5.33
CA ASP A 147 -16.13 -13.04 5.24
C ASP A 147 -16.98 -11.73 5.19
N ILE A 148 -16.34 -10.59 5.00
CA ILE A 148 -16.92 -9.27 4.82
C ILE A 148 -16.41 -8.63 3.53
N PRO A 149 -17.11 -7.63 2.98
CA PRO A 149 -16.67 -6.94 1.77
C PRO A 149 -15.27 -6.33 1.91
N VAL A 150 -14.46 -6.49 0.84
CA VAL A 150 -13.13 -5.91 0.71
C VAL A 150 -13.07 -5.06 -0.55
N ASP A 151 -12.76 -3.78 -0.39
CA ASP A 151 -12.44 -2.88 -1.50
C ASP A 151 -10.91 -2.81 -1.63
N HIS A 152 -10.37 -3.49 -2.63
CA HIS A 152 -8.95 -3.53 -2.93
C HIS A 152 -8.57 -2.43 -3.93
N MET A 153 -7.92 -1.38 -3.43
CA MET A 153 -7.51 -0.23 -4.24
C MET A 153 -6.26 -0.54 -5.07
N GLU A 154 -6.26 -0.08 -6.31
CA GLU A 154 -5.13 -0.23 -7.22
C GLU A 154 -4.30 1.06 -7.26
N PRO A 155 -2.98 1.01 -7.01
CA PRO A 155 -2.11 2.18 -7.05
C PRO A 155 -1.73 2.60 -8.47
N LEU A 156 -1.92 1.72 -9.46
CA LEU A 156 -1.51 1.91 -10.85
C LEU A 156 -1.85 3.29 -11.41
N PRO A 157 -3.08 3.84 -11.25
CA PRO A 157 -3.41 5.16 -11.79
C PRO A 157 -2.58 6.32 -11.21
N ILE A 158 -2.16 6.21 -9.94
CA ILE A 158 -1.33 7.23 -9.29
C ILE A 158 0.11 7.14 -9.82
N LEU A 159 0.66 5.95 -9.77
CA LEU A 159 2.06 5.66 -10.11
C LEU A 159 2.32 5.90 -11.61
N ALA A 160 1.45 5.40 -12.49
CA ALA A 160 1.62 5.55 -13.93
C ALA A 160 1.49 7.01 -14.38
N LYS A 161 0.51 7.77 -13.85
CA LYS A 161 0.38 9.21 -14.14
C LYS A 161 1.60 10.04 -13.75
N TYR A 162 2.34 9.61 -12.74
CA TYR A 162 3.59 10.25 -12.37
C TYR A 162 4.63 10.14 -13.50
N PHE A 163 4.79 8.94 -14.07
CA PHE A 163 5.71 8.70 -15.17
C PHE A 163 5.22 9.26 -16.52
N GLU A 164 3.90 9.29 -16.75
CA GLU A 164 3.32 10.04 -17.89
C GLU A 164 3.76 11.50 -17.87
N LYS A 165 3.64 12.18 -16.72
CA LYS A 165 4.05 13.58 -16.55
C LYS A 165 5.56 13.80 -16.76
N LYS A 166 6.37 12.77 -16.58
CA LYS A 166 7.81 12.77 -16.89
C LYS A 166 8.12 12.52 -18.36
N GLY A 167 7.09 12.28 -19.20
CA GLY A 167 7.27 12.01 -20.64
C GLY A 167 7.70 10.58 -20.94
N PHE A 168 7.34 9.61 -20.08
CA PHE A 168 7.74 8.21 -20.24
C PHE A 168 6.71 7.37 -21.02
N SER A 169 5.55 7.96 -21.34
CA SER A 169 4.54 7.26 -22.15
C SER A 169 4.91 7.28 -23.63
N GLN A 170 4.61 6.18 -24.33
CA GLN A 170 4.82 6.01 -25.78
C GLN A 170 6.28 6.28 -26.21
N SER A 171 7.23 6.06 -25.30
CA SER A 171 8.65 6.31 -25.54
C SER A 171 9.38 5.01 -25.91
N GLU A 172 10.10 5.00 -27.02
CA GLU A 172 10.94 3.88 -27.45
C GLU A 172 12.15 3.68 -26.52
N ASP A 173 12.56 4.74 -25.81
CA ASP A 173 13.70 4.75 -24.89
C ASP A 173 13.31 4.30 -23.46
N VAL A 174 12.08 3.86 -23.24
CA VAL A 174 11.59 3.42 -21.93
C VAL A 174 11.15 1.97 -21.97
N VAL A 175 11.48 1.23 -20.92
CA VAL A 175 11.01 -0.15 -20.70
C VAL A 175 10.59 -0.33 -19.25
N VAL A 176 9.46 -1.00 -19.03
CA VAL A 176 9.04 -1.44 -17.71
C VAL A 176 9.63 -2.81 -17.44
N VAL A 177 10.17 -3.00 -16.24
CA VAL A 177 10.82 -4.26 -15.86
C VAL A 177 10.18 -4.83 -14.59
N ALA A 178 9.78 -6.11 -14.66
CA ALA A 178 9.43 -6.90 -13.50
C ALA A 178 10.70 -7.43 -12.83
N PRO A 179 10.97 -7.13 -11.55
CA PRO A 179 12.14 -7.63 -10.85
C PRO A 179 12.09 -9.15 -10.57
N ASP A 180 10.93 -9.79 -10.75
CA ASP A 180 10.71 -11.24 -10.67
C ASP A 180 9.37 -11.64 -11.31
N ILE A 181 9.11 -12.97 -11.35
CA ILE A 181 7.87 -13.53 -11.92
C ILE A 181 6.62 -13.09 -11.12
N GLY A 182 6.74 -12.90 -9.80
CA GLY A 182 5.62 -12.48 -8.94
C GLY A 182 5.08 -11.11 -9.29
N SER A 183 5.95 -10.19 -9.71
CA SER A 183 5.60 -8.81 -10.08
C SER A 183 5.20 -8.65 -11.56
N LEU A 184 5.30 -9.71 -12.38
CA LEU A 184 5.06 -9.64 -13.83
C LEU A 184 3.67 -9.11 -14.21
N LYS A 185 2.63 -9.53 -13.50
CA LYS A 185 1.25 -9.06 -13.77
C LYS A 185 1.11 -7.56 -13.55
N ARG A 186 1.73 -7.04 -12.50
CA ARG A 186 1.77 -5.61 -12.14
C ARG A 186 2.54 -4.83 -13.19
N ALA A 187 3.76 -5.28 -13.52
CA ALA A 187 4.60 -4.65 -14.52
C ALA A 187 3.92 -4.61 -15.90
N ARG A 188 3.22 -5.69 -16.29
CA ARG A 188 2.44 -5.72 -17.54
C ARG A 188 1.32 -4.67 -17.56
N GLY A 189 0.59 -4.50 -16.46
CA GLY A 189 -0.43 -3.46 -16.33
C GLY A 189 0.16 -2.06 -16.49
N PHE A 190 1.33 -1.84 -15.89
CA PHE A 190 2.05 -0.57 -15.94
C PHE A 190 2.61 -0.28 -17.35
N ALA A 191 3.25 -1.27 -17.98
CA ALA A 191 3.75 -1.17 -19.35
C ALA A 191 2.61 -0.87 -20.35
N LYS A 192 1.46 -1.55 -20.18
CA LYS A 192 0.26 -1.29 -20.99
C LYS A 192 -0.28 0.12 -20.79
N TRP A 193 -0.26 0.65 -19.56
CA TRP A 193 -0.72 2.02 -19.28
C TRP A 193 0.17 3.06 -19.96
N LEU A 194 1.48 2.90 -19.87
CA LEU A 194 2.45 3.81 -20.49
C LEU A 194 2.66 3.55 -22.01
N GLU A 195 2.13 2.44 -22.54
CA GLU A 195 2.32 2.01 -23.93
C GLU A 195 3.83 1.85 -24.29
N VAL A 196 4.57 1.15 -23.41
CA VAL A 196 5.99 0.88 -23.54
C VAL A 196 6.30 -0.62 -23.44
N PRO A 197 7.47 -1.09 -23.92
CA PRO A 197 7.89 -2.48 -23.79
C PRO A 197 7.97 -2.98 -22.34
N LEU A 198 7.90 -4.31 -22.19
CA LEU A 198 8.05 -5.02 -20.93
C LEU A 198 9.23 -5.97 -21.00
N ALA A 199 10.05 -5.98 -19.93
CA ALA A 199 11.08 -6.98 -19.72
C ALA A 199 10.93 -7.61 -18.31
N ILE A 200 11.61 -8.72 -18.06
CA ILE A 200 11.58 -9.44 -16.81
C ILE A 200 12.98 -9.88 -16.40
N VAL A 201 13.30 -9.73 -15.12
CA VAL A 201 14.50 -10.29 -14.51
C VAL A 201 14.18 -11.66 -13.94
N GLU A 202 14.87 -12.68 -14.43
CA GLU A 202 14.81 -14.02 -13.86
C GLU A 202 15.88 -14.17 -12.79
N LYS A 203 15.47 -14.64 -11.62
CA LYS A 203 16.35 -14.82 -10.46
C LYS A 203 16.51 -16.29 -10.14
N ARG A 204 17.76 -16.67 -9.82
CA ARG A 204 18.07 -17.96 -9.23
C ARG A 204 18.61 -17.77 -7.81
N LYS A 205 18.27 -18.70 -6.92
CA LYS A 205 18.95 -18.81 -5.64
C LYS A 205 20.31 -19.45 -5.85
N ASN A 206 21.37 -18.78 -5.44
CA ASN A 206 22.70 -19.39 -5.36
C ASN A 206 22.79 -20.36 -4.16
N GLY A 207 23.93 -21.06 -4.03
CA GLY A 207 24.15 -22.04 -2.97
C GLY A 207 24.05 -21.48 -1.55
N ASP A 208 24.25 -20.18 -1.35
CA ASP A 208 24.15 -19.47 -0.09
C ASP A 208 22.72 -18.95 0.21
N GLY A 209 21.76 -19.26 -0.67
CA GLY A 209 20.37 -18.84 -0.54
C GLY A 209 20.09 -17.37 -0.93
N GLU A 210 21.08 -16.65 -1.44
CA GLU A 210 20.90 -15.31 -1.99
C GLU A 210 20.40 -15.39 -3.43
N PHE A 211 19.59 -14.37 -3.82
CA PHE A 211 19.07 -14.27 -5.17
C PHE A 211 20.06 -13.53 -6.07
N GLU A 212 20.51 -14.20 -7.13
CA GLU A 212 21.27 -13.60 -8.23
C GLU A 212 20.40 -13.50 -9.49
N VAL A 213 20.70 -12.49 -10.31
CA VAL A 213 20.07 -12.34 -11.62
C VAL A 213 20.71 -13.36 -12.56
N GLU A 214 19.91 -14.32 -13.03
CA GLU A 214 20.37 -15.36 -13.96
C GLU A 214 20.18 -14.92 -15.41
N ASN A 215 19.00 -14.42 -15.75
CA ASN A 215 18.66 -14.00 -17.10
C ASN A 215 17.85 -12.71 -17.11
N LEU A 216 17.95 -11.98 -18.21
CA LEU A 216 17.09 -10.86 -18.55
C LEU A 216 16.31 -11.22 -19.83
N ILE A 217 14.99 -11.28 -19.72
CA ILE A 217 14.12 -11.53 -20.88
C ILE A 217 13.55 -10.18 -21.33
N GLY A 218 13.88 -9.77 -22.55
CA GLY A 218 13.55 -8.46 -23.11
C GLY A 218 14.80 -7.61 -23.30
N ASP A 219 14.65 -6.45 -23.95
CA ASP A 219 15.74 -5.54 -24.29
C ASP A 219 15.72 -4.29 -23.44
N VAL A 220 16.82 -4.00 -22.75
CA VAL A 220 17.01 -2.80 -21.89
C VAL A 220 18.19 -1.95 -22.35
N CYS A 221 18.94 -2.39 -23.39
CA CYS A 221 20.13 -1.69 -23.87
C CYS A 221 19.78 -0.31 -24.41
N GLY A 222 20.46 0.72 -23.92
CA GLY A 222 20.20 2.12 -24.26
C GLY A 222 18.92 2.73 -23.67
N LYS A 223 18.16 1.98 -22.87
CA LYS A 223 16.83 2.41 -22.39
C LYS A 223 16.85 2.88 -20.94
N LYS A 224 15.87 3.72 -20.60
CA LYS A 224 15.48 4.05 -19.23
C LYS A 224 14.55 2.96 -18.71
N VAL A 225 14.87 2.42 -17.56
CA VAL A 225 14.13 1.30 -16.95
C VAL A 225 13.25 1.79 -15.82
N ILE A 226 12.00 1.31 -15.75
CA ILE A 226 11.13 1.44 -14.59
C ILE A 226 10.94 0.05 -13.98
N LEU A 227 11.60 -0.21 -12.84
CA LEU A 227 11.38 -1.39 -12.01
C LEU A 227 10.08 -1.26 -11.23
N ILE A 228 9.16 -2.23 -11.37
CA ILE A 228 7.84 -2.20 -10.70
C ILE A 228 7.68 -3.37 -9.74
N ASP A 229 7.38 -3.05 -8.47
CA ASP A 229 7.04 -4.07 -7.47
C ASP A 229 5.90 -3.58 -6.54
N ASP A 230 5.40 -4.44 -5.61
CA ASP A 230 4.41 -4.04 -4.61
C ASP A 230 5.06 -3.26 -3.46
N MET A 231 6.24 -3.68 -3.04
CA MET A 231 6.90 -3.06 -1.89
C MET A 231 8.43 -3.12 -1.96
N ILE A 232 9.07 -2.20 -1.27
CA ILE A 232 10.47 -2.31 -0.90
C ILE A 232 10.54 -2.65 0.59
N ASN A 233 11.01 -3.88 0.90
CA ASN A 233 11.28 -4.29 2.27
C ASN A 233 12.72 -3.94 2.66
N THR A 234 13.70 -4.82 2.39
CA THR A 234 15.12 -4.57 2.71
C THR A 234 15.88 -3.82 1.62
N GLY A 235 15.28 -3.63 0.46
CA GLY A 235 15.92 -3.00 -0.71
C GLY A 235 16.88 -3.90 -1.50
N LYS A 236 17.28 -5.07 -0.98
CA LYS A 236 18.26 -5.95 -1.67
C LYS A 236 17.80 -6.33 -3.07
N THR A 237 16.55 -6.76 -3.22
CA THR A 237 15.99 -7.23 -4.49
C THR A 237 16.04 -6.17 -5.58
N VAL A 238 15.55 -4.96 -5.28
CA VAL A 238 15.48 -3.88 -6.27
C VAL A 238 16.86 -3.31 -6.59
N CYS A 239 17.78 -3.23 -5.61
CA CYS A 239 19.15 -2.78 -5.86
C CYS A 239 19.92 -3.78 -6.73
N ASN A 240 19.87 -5.08 -6.41
CA ASN A 240 20.53 -6.11 -7.22
C ASN A 240 19.97 -6.15 -8.66
N ALA A 241 18.65 -5.99 -8.83
CA ALA A 241 18.03 -5.90 -10.14
C ALA A 241 18.52 -4.65 -10.90
N ALA A 242 18.60 -3.50 -10.23
CA ALA A 242 19.08 -2.26 -10.81
C ALA A 242 20.54 -2.37 -11.30
N ASP A 243 21.43 -2.94 -10.48
CA ASP A 243 22.83 -3.17 -10.84
C ASP A 243 22.96 -4.09 -12.07
N ALA A 244 22.16 -5.16 -12.12
CA ALA A 244 22.14 -6.05 -13.27
C ALA A 244 21.62 -5.36 -14.53
N LEU A 245 20.59 -4.51 -14.43
CA LEU A 245 20.06 -3.76 -15.57
C LEU A 245 21.07 -2.77 -16.14
N ILE A 246 21.81 -2.05 -15.28
CA ILE A 246 22.91 -1.17 -15.73
C ILE A 246 24.02 -1.98 -16.41
N LYS A 247 24.40 -3.15 -15.86
CA LYS A 247 25.39 -4.04 -16.50
C LYS A 247 24.93 -4.55 -17.86
N ASN A 248 23.62 -4.68 -18.09
CA ASN A 248 23.03 -5.05 -19.38
C ASN A 248 22.74 -3.84 -20.29
N GLY A 249 23.30 -2.67 -20.00
CA GLY A 249 23.29 -1.49 -20.87
C GLY A 249 22.12 -0.55 -20.67
N ALA A 250 21.33 -0.69 -19.62
CA ALA A 250 20.34 0.32 -19.27
C ALA A 250 21.02 1.67 -18.93
N THR A 251 20.43 2.78 -19.38
CA THR A 251 21.00 4.13 -19.17
C THR A 251 20.64 4.72 -17.83
N GLU A 252 19.44 4.46 -17.36
CA GLU A 252 18.91 4.94 -16.10
C GLU A 252 17.94 3.90 -15.51
N VAL A 253 17.92 3.76 -14.19
CA VAL A 253 16.97 2.88 -13.49
C VAL A 253 16.14 3.69 -12.50
N TYR A 254 14.82 3.60 -12.62
CA TYR A 254 13.82 4.12 -11.70
C TYR A 254 13.18 2.93 -10.99
N CYS A 255 12.89 3.07 -9.71
CA CYS A 255 12.15 2.06 -8.95
C CYS A 255 10.80 2.63 -8.54
N CYS A 256 9.73 1.90 -8.80
CA CYS A 256 8.37 2.33 -8.49
C CYS A 256 7.63 1.21 -7.75
N VAL A 257 7.25 1.49 -6.50
CA VAL A 257 6.52 0.55 -5.65
C VAL A 257 5.41 1.24 -4.88
N THR A 258 4.45 0.47 -4.43
CA THR A 258 3.35 0.99 -3.62
C THR A 258 3.79 1.23 -2.18
N HIS A 259 4.42 0.23 -1.55
CA HIS A 259 4.67 0.24 -0.11
C HIS A 259 6.15 0.40 0.23
N ALA A 260 6.49 1.51 0.87
CA ALA A 260 7.81 1.77 1.42
C ALA A 260 7.94 1.16 2.82
N VAL A 261 8.14 -0.16 2.91
CA VAL A 261 8.27 -0.84 4.21
C VAL A 261 9.60 -0.48 4.88
N PHE A 262 10.65 -0.30 4.09
CA PHE A 262 11.98 0.20 4.47
C PHE A 262 12.53 -0.39 5.76
N SER A 263 12.51 -1.71 5.85
CA SER A 263 13.10 -2.41 6.98
C SER A 263 14.61 -2.51 6.84
N ASP A 264 15.25 -2.73 7.97
CA ASP A 264 16.69 -2.99 8.03
C ASP A 264 17.51 -1.78 7.47
N TYR A 265 18.48 -2.03 6.60
CA TYR A 265 19.30 -1.00 5.95
C TYR A 265 18.76 -0.55 4.58
N ALA A 266 17.44 -0.67 4.32
CA ALA A 266 16.85 -0.36 3.02
C ALA A 266 17.18 1.06 2.53
N VAL A 267 16.99 2.06 3.39
CA VAL A 267 17.25 3.48 3.05
C VAL A 267 18.71 3.69 2.67
N LYS A 268 19.65 3.09 3.42
CA LYS A 268 21.09 3.18 3.11
C LYS A 268 21.39 2.56 1.75
N ARG A 269 20.91 1.34 1.49
CA ARG A 269 21.10 0.65 0.20
C ARG A 269 20.55 1.45 -0.97
N LEU A 270 19.36 2.02 -0.83
CA LEU A 270 18.73 2.83 -1.88
C LEU A 270 19.51 4.12 -2.16
N LYS A 271 20.00 4.80 -1.12
CA LYS A 271 20.86 5.98 -1.26
C LYS A 271 22.14 5.67 -2.05
N GLU A 272 22.79 4.54 -1.74
CA GLU A 272 24.06 4.11 -2.33
C GLU A 272 23.90 3.41 -3.69
N SER A 273 22.67 3.01 -4.06
CA SER A 273 22.38 2.27 -5.30
C SER A 273 22.50 3.11 -6.57
N VAL A 274 22.58 2.43 -7.72
CA VAL A 274 22.54 3.04 -9.06
C VAL A 274 21.13 3.55 -9.43
N ILE A 275 20.12 3.31 -8.61
CA ILE A 275 18.75 3.78 -8.84
C ILE A 275 18.74 5.31 -8.81
N LYS A 276 18.22 5.90 -9.89
CA LYS A 276 18.12 7.36 -10.06
C LYS A 276 17.01 7.97 -9.21
N GLU A 277 15.87 7.27 -9.11
CA GLU A 277 14.72 7.73 -8.34
C GLU A 277 13.92 6.54 -7.81
N VAL A 278 13.47 6.65 -6.59
CA VAL A 278 12.57 5.70 -5.92
C VAL A 278 11.22 6.38 -5.72
N VAL A 279 10.21 5.89 -6.40
CA VAL A 279 8.84 6.41 -6.33
C VAL A 279 7.99 5.46 -5.49
N VAL A 280 7.40 5.98 -4.43
CA VAL A 280 6.56 5.21 -3.50
C VAL A 280 5.24 5.95 -3.23
N THR A 281 4.35 5.32 -2.48
CA THR A 281 3.13 6.00 -2.00
C THR A 281 3.16 6.24 -0.49
N ASP A 282 2.24 7.08 -0.01
CA ASP A 282 2.05 7.36 1.42
C ASP A 282 1.14 6.33 2.14
N THR A 283 1.06 5.09 1.64
CA THR A 283 0.38 3.97 2.31
C THR A 283 1.02 3.59 3.65
N ILE A 284 2.30 3.90 3.80
CA ILE A 284 3.06 3.81 5.04
C ILE A 284 3.60 5.20 5.34
N GLU A 285 3.34 5.69 6.55
CA GLU A 285 3.87 6.98 7.00
C GLU A 285 5.36 6.84 7.32
N LEU A 286 6.20 7.51 6.54
CA LEU A 286 7.65 7.47 6.69
C LEU A 286 8.10 8.34 7.86
N ARG A 287 9.14 7.89 8.56
CA ARG A 287 9.87 8.70 9.56
C ARG A 287 10.75 9.71 8.86
N GLU A 288 11.19 10.75 9.58
CA GLU A 288 12.02 11.81 9.02
C GLU A 288 13.37 11.29 8.49
N ASP A 289 13.97 10.29 9.15
CA ASP A 289 15.22 9.65 8.76
C ASP A 289 15.12 8.73 7.54
N GLU A 290 13.89 8.40 7.12
CA GLU A 290 13.60 7.58 5.93
C GLU A 290 13.48 8.39 4.63
N TYR A 291 13.46 9.74 4.73
CA TYR A 291 13.50 10.59 3.55
C TYR A 291 14.94 10.77 3.04
N PHE A 292 15.09 10.75 1.72
CA PHE A 292 16.37 10.94 1.04
C PHE A 292 16.17 11.58 -0.35
N GLU A 293 17.24 12.12 -0.93
CA GLU A 293 17.19 12.93 -2.16
C GLU A 293 16.51 12.25 -3.34
N LYS A 294 16.72 10.92 -3.52
CA LYS A 294 16.16 10.15 -4.63
C LYS A 294 14.71 9.69 -4.37
N LEU A 295 14.10 10.00 -3.24
CA LEU A 295 12.78 9.51 -2.85
C LEU A 295 11.67 10.48 -3.25
N THR A 296 10.69 9.97 -3.99
CA THR A 296 9.43 10.64 -4.29
C THR A 296 8.26 9.90 -3.66
N VAL A 297 7.46 10.59 -2.85
CA VAL A 297 6.28 10.02 -2.17
C VAL A 297 5.00 10.58 -2.77
N LEU A 298 4.18 9.72 -3.35
CA LEU A 298 2.90 10.08 -3.97
C LEU A 298 1.75 9.84 -2.99
N SER A 299 0.79 10.77 -2.96
CA SER A 299 -0.34 10.65 -2.02
C SER A 299 -1.45 9.76 -2.57
N THR A 300 -1.91 8.84 -1.73
CA THR A 300 -3.07 7.96 -1.97
C THR A 300 -4.38 8.53 -1.43
N ALA A 301 -4.33 9.69 -0.78
CA ALA A 301 -5.48 10.30 -0.11
C ALA A 301 -6.70 10.48 -1.02
N LYS A 302 -6.48 10.83 -2.30
CA LYS A 302 -7.57 10.99 -3.26
C LYS A 302 -8.30 9.68 -3.55
N ILE A 303 -7.58 8.56 -3.71
CA ILE A 303 -8.20 7.26 -3.97
C ILE A 303 -8.97 6.79 -2.73
N PHE A 304 -8.37 6.84 -1.56
CA PHE A 304 -9.06 6.45 -0.32
C PHE A 304 -10.22 7.39 0.01
N GLY A 305 -10.07 8.69 -0.18
CA GLY A 305 -11.14 9.65 0.03
C GLY A 305 -12.31 9.47 -0.93
N GLU A 306 -12.05 9.12 -2.20
CA GLU A 306 -13.09 8.77 -3.16
C GLU A 306 -13.77 7.46 -2.77
N ALA A 307 -13.02 6.46 -2.27
CA ALA A 307 -13.60 5.22 -1.73
C ALA A 307 -14.54 5.52 -0.56
N VAL A 308 -14.14 6.38 0.39
CA VAL A 308 -15.01 6.83 1.50
C VAL A 308 -16.29 7.44 0.95
N LYS A 309 -16.21 8.40 0.01
CA LYS A 309 -17.40 9.04 -0.59
C LYS A 309 -18.33 8.02 -1.22
N ARG A 310 -17.80 7.06 -1.98
CA ARG A 310 -18.60 6.04 -2.66
C ARG A 310 -19.25 5.06 -1.69
N ILE A 311 -18.54 4.62 -0.65
CA ILE A 311 -19.11 3.76 0.41
C ILE A 311 -20.27 4.47 1.11
N VAL A 312 -20.14 5.76 1.39
CA VAL A 312 -21.19 6.53 2.08
C VAL A 312 -22.46 6.64 1.24
N ILE A 313 -22.32 6.84 -0.09
CA ILE A 313 -23.48 7.00 -1.00
C ILE A 313 -23.85 5.70 -1.73
N TYR A 314 -23.26 4.56 -1.36
CA TYR A 314 -23.49 3.26 -1.99
C TYR A 314 -23.26 3.23 -3.51
N LYS A 315 -22.22 3.97 -3.96
CA LYS A 315 -21.81 4.00 -5.37
C LYS A 315 -20.77 2.92 -5.66
N GLU A 316 -20.80 2.36 -6.87
CA GLU A 316 -19.84 1.35 -7.32
C GLU A 316 -18.40 1.84 -7.31
N MET A 317 -17.43 0.91 -7.10
CA MET A 317 -16.00 1.20 -7.02
C MET A 317 -15.27 1.02 -8.35
N SER A 318 -15.86 0.27 -9.31
CA SER A 318 -15.22 -0.17 -10.56
C SER A 318 -14.52 0.94 -11.34
N ASN A 319 -15.13 2.13 -11.39
CA ASN A 319 -14.59 3.29 -12.12
C ASN A 319 -13.34 3.94 -11.45
N LEU A 320 -12.92 3.49 -10.28
CA LEU A 320 -11.67 3.95 -9.65
C LEU A 320 -10.43 3.28 -10.23
N PHE A 321 -10.60 2.18 -10.97
CA PHE A 321 -9.55 1.29 -11.43
C PHE A 321 -9.30 1.33 -12.93
N VAL A 322 -10.08 2.13 -13.68
CA VAL A 322 -10.01 2.21 -15.15
C VAL A 322 -9.25 3.45 -15.58
N LYS A 323 -8.48 3.30 -16.71
CA LYS A 323 -7.81 4.42 -17.41
C LYS A 323 -8.83 5.42 -17.94
#